data_da61d822bd7c8e898a5817b27254804a
#
_entry.id   da61d822bd7c8e898a5817b27254804a
#
_cell.length_a   1.000
_cell.length_b   1.000
_cell.length_c   1.000
_cell.angle_alpha   90.00
_cell.angle_beta   90.00
_cell.angle_gamma   90.00
#
_symmetry.space_group_name_H-M   'P 1'
#
loop_
_entity.id
_entity.type
_entity.pdbx_description
1 polymer ?
#
loop_
_entity_poly.entity_id
_entity_poly.type
_entity_poly.pdbx_seq_one_letter_code
_entity_poly.pdbx_strand_id
1 'polypeptide(L)'
;MVSILSNATDPTTTISFISDILKNNITVRIAEKPFTNNGIEYQPGTLFISPRGNEHLGSKLHRMVQNAALKHQPDLYSITSGASNKGIDLGSSNFNVIKKPRVGVLAGDGISSSNFGEIWHFFEQQIHFPLSVFNTSDFRSIPLKDIDVLIMPNGSYGFLKTEIMPSAQVKKDTGASMLIKSSPPPRLLNWVKSGGRLIIIGSAMGKFIDQKGYGLVKYESENAKKEAKKILEKEKLKER
;
A
#
# COMPACT_ATOMS: atom_id res chain seq x y z
N MET A 1 13.93 28.58 -14.81
CA MET A 1 12.94 27.47 -14.84
C MET A 1 12.23 27.48 -13.49
N VAL A 2 10.92 27.47 -13.50
CA VAL A 2 10.08 27.71 -12.29
C VAL A 2 9.78 26.36 -11.63
N SER A 3 9.78 26.33 -10.30
CA SER A 3 9.29 25.18 -9.53
C SER A 3 7.76 25.24 -9.38
N ILE A 4 7.14 24.10 -9.17
CA ILE A 4 5.69 23.95 -9.14
C ILE A 4 5.27 23.29 -7.83
N LEU A 5 4.26 23.86 -7.17
CA LEU A 5 3.56 23.26 -6.04
C LEU A 5 2.16 22.83 -6.48
N SER A 6 1.65 21.74 -5.92
CA SER A 6 0.26 21.32 -6.08
C SER A 6 -0.33 20.93 -4.73
N ASN A 7 -1.43 21.56 -4.35
CA ASN A 7 -2.21 21.16 -3.18
C ASN A 7 -2.96 19.85 -3.47
N ALA A 8 -2.96 18.94 -2.50
CA ALA A 8 -3.71 17.69 -2.56
C ALA A 8 -5.16 17.91 -2.10
N THR A 9 -5.93 18.71 -2.83
CA THR A 9 -7.30 19.07 -2.46
C THR A 9 -8.30 17.95 -2.75
N ASP A 10 -8.17 17.29 -3.90
CA ASP A 10 -8.93 16.09 -4.26
C ASP A 10 -8.00 14.87 -4.39
N PRO A 11 -8.22 13.81 -3.59
CA PRO A 11 -7.36 12.63 -3.62
C PRO A 11 -7.29 11.94 -4.99
N THR A 12 -8.41 11.84 -5.71
CA THR A 12 -8.47 11.14 -7.01
C THR A 12 -7.69 11.89 -8.08
N THR A 13 -7.94 13.19 -8.19
CA THR A 13 -7.22 14.10 -9.08
C THR A 13 -5.71 14.09 -8.77
N THR A 14 -5.37 14.22 -7.50
CA THR A 14 -3.96 14.23 -7.05
C THR A 14 -3.24 12.93 -7.39
N ILE A 15 -3.86 11.77 -7.14
CA ILE A 15 -3.26 10.46 -7.43
C ILE A 15 -3.11 10.25 -8.94
N SER A 16 -4.10 10.63 -9.74
CA SER A 16 -4.05 10.53 -11.20
C SER A 16 -2.96 11.43 -11.79
N PHE A 17 -2.81 12.65 -11.27
CA PHE A 17 -1.73 13.56 -11.63
C PHE A 17 -0.35 12.99 -11.26
N ILE A 18 -0.18 12.52 -10.01
CA ILE A 18 1.07 11.86 -9.56
C ILE A 18 1.40 10.67 -10.45
N SER A 19 0.41 9.86 -10.83
CA SER A 19 0.59 8.72 -11.70
C SER A 19 1.24 9.11 -13.02
N ASP A 20 0.71 10.13 -13.70
CA ASP A 20 1.27 10.62 -14.96
C ASP A 20 2.68 11.23 -14.76
N ILE A 21 2.90 11.96 -13.67
CA ILE A 21 4.22 12.52 -13.32
C ILE A 21 5.26 11.39 -13.17
N LEU A 22 4.94 10.37 -12.38
CA LEU A 22 5.84 9.25 -12.12
C LEU A 22 6.06 8.34 -13.35
N LYS A 23 5.05 8.19 -14.22
CA LYS A 23 5.19 7.46 -15.49
C LYS A 23 6.20 8.11 -16.42
N ASN A 24 6.25 9.42 -16.43
CA ASN A 24 7.16 10.22 -17.24
C ASN A 24 8.55 10.40 -16.59
N ASN A 25 8.88 9.64 -15.55
CA ASN A 25 10.13 9.70 -14.79
C ASN A 25 10.44 11.12 -14.26
N ILE A 26 9.41 11.87 -13.93
CA ILE A 26 9.54 13.16 -13.26
C ILE A 26 9.67 12.93 -11.77
N THR A 27 10.73 13.43 -11.16
CA THR A 27 10.93 13.42 -9.72
C THR A 27 9.99 14.41 -9.06
N VAL A 28 9.13 13.93 -8.18
CA VAL A 28 8.22 14.73 -7.36
C VAL A 28 8.50 14.47 -5.88
N ARG A 29 8.41 15.51 -5.08
CA ARG A 29 8.54 15.43 -3.62
C ARG A 29 7.22 15.77 -2.96
N ILE A 30 7.02 15.27 -1.75
CA ILE A 30 5.83 15.52 -0.94
C ILE A 30 6.23 16.18 0.37
N ALA A 31 5.51 17.23 0.75
CA ALA A 31 5.71 17.92 2.03
C ALA A 31 5.13 17.09 3.18
N GLU A 32 5.92 16.90 4.24
CA GLU A 32 5.48 16.22 5.48
C GLU A 32 4.89 17.18 6.52
N LYS A 33 5.17 18.46 6.38
CA LYS A 33 4.75 19.50 7.33
C LYS A 33 4.14 20.68 6.60
N PRO A 34 3.25 21.44 7.25
CA PRO A 34 2.68 22.64 6.65
C PRO A 34 3.73 23.74 6.48
N PHE A 35 3.52 24.59 5.49
CA PHE A 35 4.37 25.75 5.22
C PHE A 35 3.58 26.84 4.50
N THR A 36 4.10 28.07 4.48
CA THR A 36 3.52 29.19 3.75
C THR A 36 4.53 29.72 2.75
N ASN A 37 4.13 29.88 1.49
CA ASN A 37 4.94 30.48 0.45
C ASN A 37 4.08 31.44 -0.38
N ASN A 38 4.59 32.64 -0.64
CA ASN A 38 3.88 33.72 -1.33
C ASN A 38 2.47 34.02 -0.76
N GLY A 39 2.30 33.94 0.56
CA GLY A 39 1.04 34.18 1.24
C GLY A 39 0.01 33.05 1.15
N ILE A 40 0.32 31.96 0.47
CA ILE A 40 -0.52 30.76 0.37
C ILE A 40 -0.04 29.74 1.39
N GLU A 41 -0.99 29.19 2.16
CA GLU A 41 -0.74 28.12 3.12
C GLU A 41 -0.87 26.75 2.42
N TYR A 42 0.15 25.92 2.60
CA TYR A 42 0.25 24.56 2.06
C TYR A 42 0.24 23.54 3.18
N GLN A 43 -0.58 22.50 3.01
CA GLN A 43 -0.73 21.44 3.99
C GLN A 43 0.23 20.26 3.72
N PRO A 44 0.47 19.37 4.71
CA PRO A 44 1.13 18.09 4.46
C PRO A 44 0.44 17.34 3.32
N GLY A 45 1.23 16.73 2.43
CA GLY A 45 0.72 16.13 1.20
C GLY A 45 0.91 17.00 -0.05
N THR A 46 1.24 18.28 0.11
CA THR A 46 1.54 19.17 -1.02
C THR A 46 2.70 18.62 -1.85
N LEU A 47 2.49 18.56 -3.16
CA LEU A 47 3.49 18.08 -4.12
C LEU A 47 4.41 19.22 -4.54
N PHE A 48 5.70 18.90 -4.67
CA PHE A 48 6.73 19.80 -5.12
C PHE A 48 7.51 19.21 -6.29
N ILE A 49 7.46 19.88 -7.44
CA ILE A 49 8.20 19.54 -8.65
C ILE A 49 9.19 20.65 -8.94
N SER A 50 10.46 20.32 -8.96
CA SER A 50 11.55 21.26 -9.16
C SER A 50 12.40 20.86 -10.36
N PRO A 51 13.01 21.80 -11.08
CA PRO A 51 14.06 21.52 -12.06
C PRO A 51 15.20 20.73 -11.45
N ARG A 52 15.55 21.02 -10.20
CA ARG A 52 16.56 20.27 -9.45
C ARG A 52 16.05 18.86 -9.14
N GLY A 53 16.78 17.86 -9.64
CA GLY A 53 16.40 16.45 -9.60
C GLY A 53 15.63 16.00 -10.85
N ASN A 54 15.38 16.94 -11.80
CA ASN A 54 14.75 16.69 -13.10
C ASN A 54 15.59 17.26 -14.24
N GLU A 55 16.89 17.44 -14.05
CA GLU A 55 17.82 18.06 -15.01
C GLU A 55 17.84 17.32 -16.35
N HIS A 56 17.64 16.00 -16.32
CA HIS A 56 17.59 15.12 -17.49
C HIS A 56 16.46 15.47 -18.47
N LEU A 57 15.41 16.16 -17.99
CA LEU A 57 14.26 16.57 -18.81
C LEU A 57 14.45 17.95 -19.45
N GLY A 58 15.35 18.77 -18.91
CA GLY A 58 15.65 20.11 -19.42
C GLY A 58 14.40 20.95 -19.61
N SER A 59 14.26 21.57 -20.78
CA SER A 59 13.08 22.40 -21.14
C SER A 59 11.77 21.63 -21.30
N LYS A 60 11.82 20.29 -21.42
CA LYS A 60 10.63 19.45 -21.57
C LYS A 60 9.83 19.33 -20.28
N LEU A 61 10.48 19.46 -19.09
CA LEU A 61 9.84 19.30 -17.79
C LEU A 61 8.55 20.13 -17.68
N HIS A 62 8.64 21.41 -17.97
CA HIS A 62 7.49 22.32 -17.82
C HIS A 62 6.30 21.88 -18.69
N ARG A 63 6.56 21.57 -19.97
CA ARG A 63 5.53 21.10 -20.91
C ARG A 63 4.90 19.78 -20.45
N MET A 64 5.69 18.84 -19.92
CA MET A 64 5.19 17.55 -19.44
C MET A 64 4.27 17.74 -18.22
N VAL A 65 4.67 18.59 -17.28
CA VAL A 65 3.83 18.92 -16.09
C VAL A 65 2.55 19.66 -16.52
N GLN A 66 2.63 20.59 -17.47
CA GLN A 66 1.46 21.29 -18.01
C GLN A 66 0.49 20.32 -18.69
N ASN A 67 0.99 19.37 -19.51
CA ASN A 67 0.13 18.38 -20.15
C ASN A 67 -0.60 17.50 -19.14
N ALA A 68 0.09 17.05 -18.08
CA ALA A 68 -0.53 16.30 -16.99
C ALA A 68 -1.56 17.17 -16.24
N ALA A 69 -1.26 18.45 -16.03
CA ALA A 69 -2.20 19.38 -15.38
C ALA A 69 -3.46 19.64 -16.22
N LEU A 70 -3.33 19.80 -17.52
CA LEU A 70 -4.48 19.96 -18.40
C LEU A 70 -5.40 18.74 -18.40
N LYS A 71 -4.82 17.53 -18.22
CA LYS A 71 -5.56 16.28 -18.20
C LYS A 71 -6.28 16.04 -16.88
N HIS A 72 -5.63 16.32 -15.75
CA HIS A 72 -6.13 15.96 -14.41
C HIS A 72 -6.64 17.16 -13.60
N GLN A 73 -6.33 18.39 -14.03
CA GLN A 73 -6.79 19.65 -13.43
C GLN A 73 -6.47 19.81 -11.91
N PRO A 74 -5.24 19.48 -11.46
CA PRO A 74 -4.83 19.78 -10.10
C PRO A 74 -4.61 21.28 -9.92
N ASP A 75 -4.73 21.77 -8.68
CA ASP A 75 -4.35 23.14 -8.35
C ASP A 75 -2.83 23.29 -8.40
N LEU A 76 -2.31 24.02 -9.39
CA LEU A 76 -0.88 24.26 -9.55
C LEU A 76 -0.50 25.71 -9.27
N TYR A 77 0.56 25.89 -8.51
CA TYR A 77 1.13 27.18 -8.15
C TYR A 77 2.60 27.23 -8.58
N SER A 78 2.95 28.26 -9.32
CA SER A 78 4.34 28.50 -9.71
C SER A 78 5.10 29.25 -8.61
N ILE A 79 6.32 28.82 -8.31
CA ILE A 79 7.17 29.45 -7.31
C ILE A 79 8.56 29.73 -7.85
N THR A 80 9.10 30.87 -7.46
CA THR A 80 10.43 31.36 -7.87
C THR A 80 11.47 31.27 -6.77
N SER A 81 11.02 31.22 -5.49
CA SER A 81 11.90 31.12 -4.31
C SER A 81 11.68 29.81 -3.58
N GLY A 82 12.78 29.19 -3.15
CA GLY A 82 12.77 28.00 -2.29
C GLY A 82 12.59 28.30 -0.80
N ALA A 83 12.72 29.58 -0.40
CA ALA A 83 12.48 30.02 0.96
C ALA A 83 10.98 30.19 1.24
N SER A 84 10.52 29.66 2.35
CA SER A 84 9.14 29.79 2.81
C SER A 84 8.99 31.01 3.73
N ASN A 85 7.80 31.64 3.71
CA ASN A 85 7.50 32.73 4.64
C ASN A 85 7.34 32.20 6.08
N LYS A 86 6.87 30.96 6.21
CA LYS A 86 6.66 30.28 7.49
C LYS A 86 6.71 28.77 7.29
N GLY A 87 7.20 28.04 8.28
CA GLY A 87 7.27 26.58 8.28
C GLY A 87 8.56 26.04 7.64
N ILE A 88 8.43 25.03 6.79
CA ILE A 88 9.59 24.32 6.19
C ILE A 88 9.96 24.92 4.84
N ASP A 89 11.25 25.06 4.59
CA ASP A 89 11.76 25.44 3.26
C ASP A 89 11.70 24.30 2.28
N LEU A 90 11.48 24.62 0.99
CA LEU A 90 11.29 23.65 -0.10
C LEU A 90 12.51 22.76 -0.37
N GLY A 91 13.67 23.14 0.14
CA GLY A 91 14.91 22.35 0.07
C GLY A 91 15.19 21.49 1.31
N SER A 92 14.31 21.52 2.32
CA SER A 92 14.53 20.82 3.58
C SER A 92 14.29 19.31 3.47
N SER A 93 14.78 18.55 4.47
CA SER A 93 14.56 17.11 4.59
C SER A 93 13.10 16.70 4.83
N ASN A 94 12.21 17.68 5.09
CA ASN A 94 10.77 17.43 5.22
C ASN A 94 10.04 17.36 3.87
N PHE A 95 10.78 17.42 2.75
CA PHE A 95 10.26 17.14 1.40
C PHE A 95 10.83 15.81 0.90
N ASN A 96 10.07 14.75 1.05
CA ASN A 96 10.47 13.40 0.64
C ASN A 96 10.18 13.12 -0.83
N VAL A 97 11.10 12.45 -1.50
CA VAL A 97 10.90 12.00 -2.88
C VAL A 97 9.88 10.88 -2.92
N ILE A 98 8.85 11.04 -3.74
CA ILE A 98 7.90 9.97 -4.04
C ILE A 98 8.58 9.00 -5.02
N LYS A 99 8.81 7.77 -4.57
CA LYS A 99 9.30 6.70 -5.44
C LYS A 99 8.12 6.10 -6.20
N LYS A 100 8.30 5.81 -7.50
CA LYS A 100 7.32 5.07 -8.30
C LYS A 100 7.24 3.64 -7.78
N PRO A 101 6.13 3.21 -7.13
CA PRO A 101 6.04 1.86 -6.62
C PRO A 101 5.78 0.86 -7.75
N ARG A 102 6.33 -0.35 -7.61
CA ARG A 102 5.99 -1.49 -8.45
C ARG A 102 4.86 -2.24 -7.75
N VAL A 103 3.66 -2.16 -8.31
CA VAL A 103 2.44 -2.69 -7.69
C VAL A 103 2.06 -4.00 -8.36
N GLY A 104 1.83 -5.03 -7.55
CA GLY A 104 1.29 -6.31 -7.97
C GLY A 104 -0.07 -6.58 -7.35
N VAL A 105 -0.94 -7.30 -8.06
CA VAL A 105 -2.22 -7.79 -7.56
C VAL A 105 -2.35 -9.27 -7.87
N LEU A 106 -2.94 -10.03 -6.93
CA LEU A 106 -3.26 -11.43 -7.14
C LEU A 106 -4.61 -11.60 -7.86
N ALA A 107 -4.67 -12.53 -8.80
CA ALA A 107 -5.86 -12.92 -9.54
C ALA A 107 -5.90 -14.44 -9.70
N GLY A 108 -7.00 -14.97 -10.24
CA GLY A 108 -7.14 -16.40 -10.55
C GLY A 108 -7.91 -17.15 -9.49
N ASP A 109 -7.62 -18.46 -9.36
CA ASP A 109 -8.41 -19.37 -8.54
C ASP A 109 -8.51 -18.95 -7.09
N GLY A 110 -9.73 -18.96 -6.57
CA GLY A 110 -10.03 -18.57 -5.20
C GLY A 110 -10.15 -17.06 -4.97
N ILE A 111 -9.87 -16.22 -5.96
CA ILE A 111 -10.05 -14.76 -5.88
C ILE A 111 -11.43 -14.37 -6.40
N SER A 112 -12.10 -13.45 -5.71
CA SER A 112 -13.33 -12.84 -6.20
C SER A 112 -13.05 -12.03 -7.46
N SER A 113 -13.63 -12.43 -8.60
CA SER A 113 -13.41 -11.74 -9.88
C SER A 113 -13.93 -10.30 -9.88
N SER A 114 -15.03 -10.00 -9.17
CA SER A 114 -15.54 -8.64 -9.03
C SER A 114 -14.58 -7.76 -8.23
N ASN A 115 -14.08 -8.23 -7.09
CA ASN A 115 -13.13 -7.43 -6.30
C ASN A 115 -11.79 -7.26 -7.00
N PHE A 116 -11.31 -8.25 -7.73
CA PHE A 116 -10.16 -8.07 -8.61
C PHE A 116 -10.47 -7.02 -9.69
N GLY A 117 -11.63 -7.11 -10.35
CA GLY A 117 -12.06 -6.17 -11.38
C GLY A 117 -12.15 -4.72 -10.90
N GLU A 118 -12.64 -4.49 -9.67
CA GLU A 118 -12.68 -3.17 -9.04
C GLU A 118 -11.27 -2.58 -8.87
N ILE A 119 -10.31 -3.38 -8.37
CA ILE A 119 -8.91 -2.96 -8.20
C ILE A 119 -8.28 -2.69 -9.56
N TRP A 120 -8.45 -3.61 -10.52
CA TRP A 120 -7.93 -3.46 -11.87
C TRP A 120 -8.47 -2.19 -12.54
N HIS A 121 -9.80 -1.98 -12.48
CA HIS A 121 -10.46 -0.79 -13.02
C HIS A 121 -9.92 0.49 -12.39
N PHE A 122 -9.72 0.51 -11.05
CA PHE A 122 -9.14 1.66 -10.38
C PHE A 122 -7.76 1.99 -10.92
N PHE A 123 -6.86 1.01 -11.01
CA PHE A 123 -5.49 1.24 -11.48
C PHE A 123 -5.44 1.59 -12.97
N GLU A 124 -6.16 0.86 -13.83
CA GLU A 124 -6.10 1.02 -15.28
C GLU A 124 -6.92 2.20 -15.79
N GLN A 125 -8.15 2.37 -15.27
CA GLN A 125 -9.12 3.31 -15.82
C GLN A 125 -9.20 4.64 -15.05
N GLN A 126 -9.01 4.61 -13.73
CA GLN A 126 -9.14 5.85 -12.95
C GLN A 126 -7.81 6.55 -12.77
N ILE A 127 -6.79 5.86 -12.28
CA ILE A 127 -5.50 6.50 -11.99
C ILE A 127 -4.45 6.25 -13.06
N HIS A 128 -4.71 5.40 -14.04
CA HIS A 128 -3.80 5.03 -15.14
C HIS A 128 -2.40 4.65 -14.66
N PHE A 129 -2.30 3.90 -13.55
CA PHE A 129 -1.03 3.47 -12.98
C PHE A 129 -0.74 2.00 -13.32
N PRO A 130 0.52 1.65 -13.68
CA PRO A 130 0.85 0.27 -14.05
C PRO A 130 0.59 -0.70 -12.91
N LEU A 131 -0.13 -1.79 -13.20
CA LEU A 131 -0.45 -2.86 -12.29
C LEU A 131 0.01 -4.20 -12.86
N SER A 132 0.86 -4.93 -12.14
CA SER A 132 1.28 -6.28 -12.52
C SER A 132 0.30 -7.30 -11.95
N VAL A 133 -0.32 -8.11 -12.82
CA VAL A 133 -1.27 -9.15 -12.40
C VAL A 133 -0.54 -10.48 -12.28
N PHE A 134 -0.68 -11.16 -11.14
CA PHE A 134 -0.08 -12.46 -10.86
C PHE A 134 -1.18 -13.48 -10.58
N ASN A 135 -1.08 -14.64 -11.21
CA ASN A 135 -2.00 -15.74 -10.93
C ASN A 135 -1.68 -16.39 -9.57
N THR A 136 -2.70 -16.76 -8.81
CA THR A 136 -2.56 -17.48 -7.54
C THR A 136 -1.84 -18.83 -7.70
N SER A 137 -1.99 -19.51 -8.86
CA SER A 137 -1.26 -20.73 -9.19
C SER A 137 0.27 -20.53 -9.18
N ASP A 138 0.71 -19.32 -9.56
CA ASP A 138 2.13 -18.98 -9.71
C ASP A 138 2.68 -18.25 -8.49
N PHE A 139 1.93 -18.22 -7.39
CA PHE A 139 2.30 -17.46 -6.19
C PHE A 139 3.73 -17.73 -5.72
N ARG A 140 4.19 -18.97 -5.81
CA ARG A 140 5.55 -19.36 -5.38
C ARG A 140 6.66 -18.77 -6.24
N SER A 141 6.39 -18.49 -7.52
CA SER A 141 7.35 -17.96 -8.50
C SER A 141 7.30 -16.43 -8.63
N ILE A 142 6.33 -15.74 -7.99
CA ILE A 142 6.23 -14.28 -8.04
C ILE A 142 7.56 -13.66 -7.56
N PRO A 143 8.18 -12.77 -8.35
CA PRO A 143 9.44 -12.14 -7.96
C PRO A 143 9.21 -11.02 -6.92
N LEU A 144 8.91 -11.38 -5.66
CA LEU A 144 8.56 -10.42 -4.60
C LEU A 144 9.61 -9.32 -4.40
N LYS A 145 10.90 -9.61 -4.66
CA LYS A 145 11.98 -8.61 -4.63
C LYS A 145 11.80 -7.46 -5.63
N ASP A 146 11.06 -7.73 -6.72
CA ASP A 146 10.79 -6.75 -7.78
C ASP A 146 9.44 -6.05 -7.61
N ILE A 147 8.75 -6.28 -6.49
CA ILE A 147 7.45 -5.70 -6.15
C ILE A 147 7.61 -4.90 -4.85
N ASP A 148 7.07 -3.70 -4.82
CA ASP A 148 7.07 -2.84 -3.64
C ASP A 148 5.75 -2.93 -2.86
N VAL A 149 4.64 -3.18 -3.58
CA VAL A 149 3.30 -3.33 -3.02
C VAL A 149 2.62 -4.55 -3.64
N LEU A 150 2.13 -5.48 -2.82
CA LEU A 150 1.32 -6.61 -3.25
C LEU A 150 -0.10 -6.47 -2.70
N ILE A 151 -1.09 -6.50 -3.60
CA ILE A 151 -2.50 -6.44 -3.24
C ILE A 151 -3.08 -7.85 -3.29
N MET A 152 -3.72 -8.25 -2.21
CA MET A 152 -4.47 -9.50 -2.09
C MET A 152 -5.97 -9.17 -2.01
N PRO A 153 -6.73 -9.30 -3.12
CA PRO A 153 -8.16 -9.03 -3.14
C PRO A 153 -8.94 -10.00 -2.24
N ASN A 154 -10.23 -9.78 -2.07
CA ASN A 154 -11.09 -10.72 -1.37
C ASN A 154 -11.05 -12.11 -2.01
N GLY A 155 -10.87 -13.16 -1.19
CA GLY A 155 -10.75 -14.52 -1.71
C GLY A 155 -10.41 -15.56 -0.64
N SER A 156 -10.36 -16.83 -1.03
CA SER A 156 -10.17 -17.95 -0.12
C SER A 156 -8.69 -18.27 0.20
N TYR A 157 -7.78 -18.00 -0.70
CA TYR A 157 -6.31 -18.23 -0.56
C TYR A 157 -5.94 -19.63 -0.02
N GLY A 158 -6.56 -20.66 -0.56
CA GLY A 158 -6.34 -22.05 -0.15
C GLY A 158 -4.89 -22.52 -0.30
N PHE A 159 -4.18 -21.99 -1.30
CA PHE A 159 -2.77 -22.28 -1.58
C PHE A 159 -1.81 -21.87 -0.46
N LEU A 160 -2.18 -20.88 0.37
CA LEU A 160 -1.38 -20.50 1.54
C LEU A 160 -1.30 -21.60 2.60
N LYS A 161 -2.18 -22.61 2.57
CA LYS A 161 -2.18 -23.73 3.52
C LYS A 161 -1.04 -24.72 3.29
N THR A 162 -0.55 -24.84 2.05
CA THR A 162 0.40 -25.89 1.64
C THR A 162 1.86 -25.51 1.87
N GLU A 163 2.19 -24.25 2.12
CA GLU A 163 3.58 -23.81 2.30
C GLU A 163 4.12 -23.92 3.74
N ILE A 164 3.34 -24.49 4.67
CA ILE A 164 3.60 -24.37 6.12
C ILE A 164 4.33 -25.57 6.69
N MET A 165 4.44 -26.67 5.98
CA MET A 165 5.19 -27.82 6.48
C MET A 165 6.40 -28.12 5.59
N PRO A 166 7.65 -27.82 6.06
CA PRO A 166 8.76 -28.68 5.71
C PRO A 166 8.35 -30.08 6.17
N SER A 167 8.48 -31.05 5.30
CA SER A 167 8.24 -32.49 5.53
C SER A 167 9.19 -33.05 6.60
N ALA A 168 9.07 -32.63 7.84
CA ALA A 168 9.82 -33.15 8.97
C ALA A 168 8.85 -33.46 10.11
N GLN A 169 8.57 -34.77 10.21
CA GLN A 169 8.01 -35.43 11.38
C GLN A 169 6.52 -35.24 11.66
N VAL A 170 5.68 -35.84 10.83
CA VAL A 170 4.43 -36.42 11.35
C VAL A 170 4.80 -37.58 12.25
N LYS A 171 4.99 -37.36 13.55
CA LYS A 171 4.83 -38.39 14.53
C LYS A 171 3.37 -38.83 14.49
N LYS A 172 3.11 -40.00 13.95
CA LYS A 172 1.89 -40.78 14.16
C LYS A 172 1.80 -41.06 15.65
N ASP A 173 1.10 -40.25 16.41
CA ASP A 173 0.52 -40.66 17.67
C ASP A 173 -0.59 -39.69 18.09
N THR A 174 -1.71 -40.33 18.38
CA THR A 174 -2.92 -39.79 19.06
C THR A 174 -3.86 -38.89 18.27
N GLY A 175 -5.07 -39.40 18.14
CA GLY A 175 -6.31 -38.91 17.51
C GLY A 175 -6.87 -37.57 17.97
N ALA A 176 -6.08 -36.52 17.99
CA ALA A 176 -6.55 -35.16 18.13
C ALA A 176 -6.53 -34.54 16.73
N SER A 177 -7.71 -34.15 16.22
CA SER A 177 -7.87 -33.33 15.03
C SER A 177 -7.13 -32.02 15.24
N MET A 178 -5.85 -31.99 14.85
CA MET A 178 -5.04 -30.79 14.91
C MET A 178 -5.58 -29.81 13.88
N LEU A 179 -6.28 -28.77 14.34
CA LEU A 179 -6.60 -27.58 13.56
C LEU A 179 -5.26 -26.99 13.09
N ILE A 180 -4.86 -27.36 11.87
CA ILE A 180 -3.67 -26.81 11.22
C ILE A 180 -3.95 -25.31 10.99
N LYS A 181 -3.45 -24.46 11.88
CA LYS A 181 -3.45 -23.01 11.66
C LYS A 181 -2.57 -22.75 10.43
N SER A 182 -3.23 -22.37 9.35
CA SER A 182 -2.54 -22.00 8.12
C SER A 182 -1.80 -20.66 8.33
N SER A 183 -0.49 -20.70 8.51
CA SER A 183 0.35 -19.49 8.52
C SER A 183 0.66 -19.03 7.10
N PRO A 184 0.74 -17.73 6.84
CA PRO A 184 1.28 -17.22 5.58
C PRO A 184 2.73 -17.70 5.37
N PRO A 185 3.16 -17.92 4.11
CA PRO A 185 4.49 -18.46 3.84
C PRO A 185 5.59 -17.57 4.42
N PRO A 186 6.68 -18.17 4.94
CA PRO A 186 7.83 -17.41 5.47
C PRO A 186 8.42 -16.42 4.47
N ARG A 187 8.36 -16.74 3.18
CA ARG A 187 8.80 -15.88 2.08
C ARG A 187 8.05 -14.54 2.04
N LEU A 188 6.73 -14.56 2.18
CA LEU A 188 5.91 -13.35 2.20
C LEU A 188 6.21 -12.52 3.46
N LEU A 189 6.34 -13.16 4.61
CA LEU A 189 6.69 -12.47 5.85
C LEU A 189 8.10 -11.84 5.77
N ASN A 190 9.06 -12.53 5.20
CA ASN A 190 10.41 -12.00 5.01
C ASN A 190 10.43 -10.79 4.07
N TRP A 191 9.62 -10.84 3.00
CA TRP A 191 9.47 -9.72 2.08
C TRP A 191 8.83 -8.50 2.78
N VAL A 192 7.78 -8.68 3.58
CA VAL A 192 7.19 -7.60 4.38
C VAL A 192 8.22 -7.02 5.36
N LYS A 193 9.01 -7.86 6.05
CA LYS A 193 10.07 -7.40 6.96
C LYS A 193 11.19 -6.63 6.25
N SER A 194 11.43 -6.89 4.97
CA SER A 194 12.41 -6.16 4.15
C SER A 194 11.87 -4.85 3.56
N GLY A 195 10.63 -4.45 3.91
CA GLY A 195 10.02 -3.19 3.48
C GLY A 195 8.93 -3.33 2.42
N GLY A 196 8.59 -4.55 1.99
CA GLY A 196 7.44 -4.81 1.13
C GLY A 196 6.13 -4.44 1.82
N ARG A 197 5.18 -3.88 1.07
CA ARG A 197 3.86 -3.48 1.59
C ARG A 197 2.80 -4.46 1.11
N LEU A 198 2.10 -5.07 2.06
CA LEU A 198 1.02 -6.01 1.79
C LEU A 198 -0.32 -5.36 2.08
N ILE A 199 -1.18 -5.25 1.06
CA ILE A 199 -2.56 -4.77 1.19
C ILE A 199 -3.48 -5.98 1.09
N ILE A 200 -4.25 -6.23 2.14
CA ILE A 200 -5.12 -7.40 2.25
C ILE A 200 -6.56 -6.91 2.35
N ILE A 201 -7.45 -7.41 1.47
CA ILE A 201 -8.82 -6.96 1.37
C ILE A 201 -9.79 -8.10 1.72
N GLY A 202 -10.80 -7.79 2.52
CA GLY A 202 -11.92 -8.69 2.81
C GLY A 202 -11.50 -9.97 3.54
N SER A 203 -12.04 -11.12 3.11
CA SER A 203 -11.83 -12.42 3.74
C SER A 203 -10.37 -12.92 3.71
N ALA A 204 -9.55 -12.38 2.80
CA ALA A 204 -8.12 -12.66 2.75
C ALA A 204 -7.44 -12.36 4.09
N MET A 205 -7.90 -11.33 4.80
CA MET A 205 -7.37 -10.92 6.11
C MET A 205 -7.40 -12.05 7.14
N GLY A 206 -8.42 -12.91 7.10
CA GLY A 206 -8.55 -14.05 8.01
C GLY A 206 -7.39 -15.03 7.98
N LYS A 207 -6.55 -15.00 6.92
CA LYS A 207 -5.33 -15.82 6.84
C LYS A 207 -4.14 -15.26 7.60
N PHE A 208 -4.20 -13.98 7.97
CA PHE A 208 -3.10 -13.23 8.59
C PHE A 208 -3.37 -12.85 10.03
N ILE A 209 -4.64 -12.88 10.47
CA ILE A 209 -5.03 -12.62 11.86
C ILE A 209 -4.38 -13.67 12.76
N ASP A 210 -3.83 -13.22 13.88
CA ASP A 210 -3.12 -14.01 14.90
C ASP A 210 -1.89 -14.78 14.37
N GLN A 211 -1.40 -14.43 13.17
CA GLN A 211 -0.19 -15.00 12.64
C GLN A 211 1.03 -14.24 13.13
N LYS A 212 2.01 -14.98 13.63
CA LYS A 212 3.26 -14.41 14.18
C LYS A 212 3.98 -13.58 13.11
N GLY A 213 4.27 -12.33 13.44
CA GLY A 213 5.08 -11.42 12.62
C GLY A 213 4.31 -10.44 11.74
N TYR A 214 2.98 -10.61 11.60
CA TYR A 214 2.14 -9.64 10.84
C TYR A 214 1.50 -8.57 11.73
N GLY A 215 1.48 -8.77 13.04
CA GLY A 215 0.95 -7.77 13.99
C GLY A 215 -0.57 -7.57 13.93
N LEU A 216 -1.29 -8.43 13.21
CA LEU A 216 -2.74 -8.37 13.09
C LEU A 216 -3.36 -9.28 14.15
N VAL A 217 -4.23 -8.71 15.00
CA VAL A 217 -4.98 -9.45 16.02
C VAL A 217 -6.47 -9.35 15.74
N LYS A 218 -7.21 -10.39 16.12
CA LYS A 218 -8.66 -10.38 16.03
C LYS A 218 -9.21 -9.33 16.99
N TYR A 219 -10.02 -8.41 16.46
CA TYR A 219 -10.75 -7.48 17.31
C TYR A 219 -11.86 -8.25 18.05
N GLU A 220 -11.79 -8.30 19.35
CA GLU A 220 -12.86 -8.78 20.21
C GLU A 220 -13.57 -7.58 20.83
N SER A 221 -14.87 -7.45 20.52
CA SER A 221 -15.67 -6.42 21.17
C SER A 221 -15.67 -6.61 22.69
N GLU A 222 -15.81 -5.54 23.45
CA GLU A 222 -15.90 -5.62 24.92
C GLU A 222 -17.00 -6.57 25.39
N ASN A 223 -18.12 -6.64 24.65
CA ASN A 223 -19.22 -7.56 24.94
C ASN A 223 -18.80 -9.02 24.74
N ALA A 224 -18.07 -9.34 23.67
CA ALA A 224 -17.54 -10.68 23.45
C ALA A 224 -16.54 -11.10 24.53
N LYS A 225 -15.70 -10.19 25.00
CA LYS A 225 -14.79 -10.44 26.15
C LYS A 225 -15.53 -10.71 27.44
N LYS A 226 -16.63 -9.98 27.72
CA LYS A 226 -17.49 -10.19 28.89
C LYS A 226 -18.22 -11.52 28.83
N GLU A 227 -18.72 -11.91 27.65
CA GLU A 227 -19.36 -13.23 27.45
C GLU A 227 -18.38 -14.38 27.59
N ALA A 228 -17.20 -14.29 26.97
CA ALA A 228 -16.15 -15.31 27.10
C ALA A 228 -15.72 -15.48 28.58
N LYS A 229 -15.59 -14.37 29.34
CA LYS A 229 -15.27 -14.42 30.76
C LYS A 229 -16.37 -15.11 31.60
N LYS A 230 -17.66 -14.82 31.30
CA LYS A 230 -18.79 -15.47 31.97
C LYS A 230 -18.85 -16.98 31.67
N ILE A 231 -18.53 -17.40 30.44
CA ILE A 231 -18.50 -18.82 30.06
C ILE A 231 -17.38 -19.53 30.85
N LEU A 232 -16.18 -18.94 30.87
CA LEU A 232 -15.03 -19.51 31.57
C LEU A 232 -15.28 -19.64 33.10
N GLU A 233 -15.95 -18.67 33.71
CA GLU A 233 -16.34 -18.72 35.11
C GLU A 233 -17.38 -19.82 35.38
N LYS A 234 -18.35 -20.02 34.46
CA LYS A 234 -19.34 -21.11 34.58
C LYS A 234 -18.71 -22.50 34.45
N GLU A 235 -17.71 -22.66 33.58
CA GLU A 235 -16.97 -23.92 33.41
C GLU A 235 -16.16 -24.26 34.66
N LYS A 236 -15.44 -23.28 35.22
CA LYS A 236 -14.70 -23.46 36.51
C LYS A 236 -15.58 -23.78 37.72
N LEU A 237 -16.85 -23.35 37.69
CA LEU A 237 -17.82 -23.69 38.72
C LEU A 237 -18.41 -25.11 38.59
N LYS A 238 -18.33 -25.72 37.39
CA LYS A 238 -18.78 -27.10 37.15
C LYS A 238 -17.70 -28.15 37.42
N GLU A 239 -16.45 -27.74 37.46
CA GLU A 239 -15.30 -28.60 37.79
C GLU A 239 -14.95 -28.64 39.29
N ARG A 240 -15.70 -27.91 40.11
CA ARG A 240 -15.69 -27.97 41.60
C ARG A 240 -16.87 -28.75 42.13
#